data_2e9495937e5735a7cd6d2c44db23de60
#
_entry.id   2e9495937e5735a7cd6d2c44db23de60
#
_cell.length_a   1.000
_cell.length_b   1.000
_cell.length_c   1.000
_cell.angle_alpha   90.00
_cell.angle_beta   90.00
_cell.angle_gamma   90.00
#
_symmetry.space_group_name_H-M   'P 1'
#
loop_
_entity.id
_entity.type
_entity.pdbx_description
1 polymer ?
#
loop_
_entity_poly.entity_id
_entity_poly.type
_entity_poly.pdbx_seq_one_letter_code
_entity_poly.pdbx_strand_id
1 'polypeptide(L)'
;DVERSRGLGDVYKRQHKWYAPGDDLSAFTGKDSMFVSRIFDWYLGEVQEGLKSGDWAKADEVVGMIDTYQQAKNKTLDISPKRMQAELKYNKMDVFRYCKIGYLVLGGLLLVLSFAMLFRRTRWMKVAVWLLGAGVLVVFHYHMFGMGMRWYIGGYAPWSNSYETMVYVGSVSYTHLRAHETSLHL
;
A
#
# COMPACT_ATOMS: atom_id res chain seq x y z
N ASP A 1 -14.45 -16.02 -8.65
CA ASP A 1 -14.30 -14.59 -8.31
C ASP A 1 -15.53 -13.73 -8.67
N VAL A 2 -16.35 -14.12 -9.64
CA VAL A 2 -17.56 -13.38 -10.05
C VAL A 2 -18.70 -13.52 -9.03
N GLU A 3 -18.76 -14.59 -8.27
CA GLU A 3 -19.83 -14.83 -7.30
C GLU A 3 -19.70 -14.03 -5.99
N ARG A 4 -18.48 -13.65 -5.58
CA ARG A 4 -18.27 -12.78 -4.41
C ARG A 4 -18.77 -11.35 -4.61
N SER A 5 -18.97 -10.91 -5.84
CA SER A 5 -19.40 -9.55 -6.15
C SER A 5 -20.92 -9.35 -6.06
N ARG A 6 -21.73 -10.42 -5.97
CA ARG A 6 -23.20 -10.31 -5.96
C ARG A 6 -23.77 -9.70 -4.67
N GLY A 7 -23.10 -9.87 -3.53
CA GLY A 7 -23.54 -9.28 -2.25
C GLY A 7 -23.17 -7.81 -2.05
N LEU A 8 -22.23 -7.28 -2.83
CA LEU A 8 -21.74 -5.89 -2.77
C LEU A 8 -22.16 -5.07 -4.01
N GLY A 9 -23.09 -5.59 -4.82
CA GLY A 9 -23.46 -5.04 -6.13
C GLY A 9 -23.86 -3.56 -6.11
N ASP A 10 -24.47 -3.07 -5.04
CA ASP A 10 -24.90 -1.67 -4.96
C ASP A 10 -23.75 -0.71 -4.59
N VAL A 11 -22.73 -1.18 -3.91
CA VAL A 11 -21.52 -0.39 -3.61
C VAL A 11 -20.64 -0.31 -4.86
N TYR A 12 -20.52 -1.39 -5.63
CA TYR A 12 -19.75 -1.44 -6.88
C TYR A 12 -20.41 -0.68 -8.04
N LYS A 13 -21.71 -0.53 -8.08
CA LYS A 13 -22.41 0.27 -9.10
C LYS A 13 -22.06 1.74 -9.07
N ARG A 14 -21.48 2.25 -7.99
CA ARG A 14 -20.97 3.61 -7.86
C ARG A 14 -19.50 3.76 -8.23
N GLN A 15 -18.80 2.67 -8.56
CA GLN A 15 -17.41 2.73 -9.01
C GLN A 15 -17.38 3.22 -10.45
N HIS A 16 -16.59 4.27 -10.69
CA HIS A 16 -16.32 4.72 -12.05
C HIS A 16 -15.54 3.63 -12.78
N LYS A 17 -16.00 3.27 -13.97
CA LYS A 17 -15.31 2.30 -14.81
C LYS A 17 -14.02 2.94 -15.33
N TRP A 18 -12.89 2.30 -15.05
CA TRP A 18 -11.61 2.67 -15.63
C TRP A 18 -11.44 1.96 -16.96
N TYR A 19 -10.95 2.68 -17.97
CA TYR A 19 -10.72 2.16 -19.30
C TYR A 19 -9.23 2.10 -19.57
N ALA A 20 -8.75 0.95 -20.05
CA ALA A 20 -7.39 0.80 -20.57
C ALA A 20 -7.35 1.12 -22.06
N PRO A 21 -6.18 1.44 -22.63
CA PRO A 21 -6.04 1.74 -24.06
C PRO A 21 -6.50 0.64 -25.02
N GLY A 22 -6.67 -0.59 -24.56
CA GLY A 22 -7.15 -1.73 -25.37
C GLY A 22 -8.61 -2.13 -25.10
N ASP A 23 -9.31 -1.40 -24.24
CA ASP A 23 -10.71 -1.70 -23.91
C ASP A 23 -11.67 -1.21 -25.00
N ASP A 24 -12.91 -1.69 -24.92
CA ASP A 24 -14.00 -1.14 -25.73
C ASP A 24 -14.32 0.30 -25.28
N LEU A 25 -14.02 1.25 -26.17
CA LEU A 25 -14.19 2.68 -25.96
C LEU A 25 -15.55 3.21 -26.45
N SER A 26 -16.50 2.32 -26.76
CA SER A 26 -17.85 2.69 -27.25
C SER A 26 -18.66 3.56 -26.30
N ALA A 27 -18.29 3.57 -25.00
CA ALA A 27 -18.90 4.45 -24.00
C ALA A 27 -18.54 5.93 -24.17
N PHE A 28 -17.46 6.23 -24.89
CA PHE A 28 -17.05 7.59 -25.21
C PHE A 28 -17.72 8.09 -26.50
N THR A 29 -18.25 9.30 -26.49
CA THR A 29 -18.94 9.90 -27.64
C THR A 29 -18.32 11.23 -28.04
N GLY A 30 -18.44 11.58 -29.35
CA GLY A 30 -17.99 12.86 -29.86
C GLY A 30 -16.48 13.10 -29.76
N LYS A 31 -16.11 14.29 -29.27
CA LYS A 31 -14.70 14.69 -29.15
C LYS A 31 -13.89 13.82 -28.16
N ASP A 32 -14.55 13.30 -27.12
CA ASP A 32 -13.90 12.44 -26.14
C ASP A 32 -13.47 11.09 -26.77
N SER A 33 -14.31 10.50 -27.61
CA SER A 33 -13.99 9.27 -28.32
C SER A 33 -12.74 9.44 -29.22
N MET A 34 -12.68 10.55 -29.95
CA MET A 34 -11.53 10.84 -30.83
C MET A 34 -10.24 11.05 -30.02
N PHE A 35 -10.33 11.73 -28.89
CA PHE A 35 -9.17 11.98 -28.04
C PHE A 35 -8.68 10.68 -27.41
N VAL A 36 -9.55 9.94 -26.72
CA VAL A 36 -9.17 8.72 -25.97
C VAL A 36 -8.66 7.62 -26.90
N SER A 37 -9.20 7.47 -28.11
CA SER A 37 -8.76 6.44 -29.07
C SER A 37 -7.39 6.69 -29.69
N ARG A 38 -6.94 7.97 -29.77
CA ARG A 38 -5.70 8.34 -30.48
C ARG A 38 -4.57 8.78 -29.59
N ILE A 39 -4.87 9.26 -28.38
CA ILE A 39 -3.87 9.92 -27.52
C ILE A 39 -2.75 8.95 -27.13
N PHE A 40 -3.06 7.66 -26.92
CA PHE A 40 -2.09 6.65 -26.52
C PHE A 40 -1.15 6.27 -27.67
N ASP A 41 -1.68 6.10 -28.88
CA ASP A 41 -0.87 5.85 -30.08
C ASP A 41 0.04 7.03 -30.36
N TRP A 42 -0.46 8.25 -30.19
CA TRP A 42 0.34 9.46 -30.33
C TRP A 42 1.46 9.49 -29.28
N TYR A 43 1.14 9.23 -28.00
CA TYR A 43 2.15 9.14 -26.96
C TYR A 43 3.26 8.13 -27.29
N LEU A 44 2.90 6.93 -27.72
CA LEU A 44 3.88 5.91 -28.11
C LEU A 44 4.74 6.35 -29.30
N GLY A 45 4.17 7.05 -30.26
CA GLY A 45 4.90 7.64 -31.39
C GLY A 45 5.96 8.65 -30.93
N GLU A 46 5.59 9.59 -30.04
CA GLU A 46 6.51 10.59 -29.50
C GLU A 46 7.59 9.97 -28.58
N VAL A 47 7.23 8.92 -27.83
CA VAL A 47 8.24 8.14 -27.06
C VAL A 47 9.25 7.44 -27.97
N GLN A 48 8.80 6.87 -29.10
CA GLN A 48 9.72 6.25 -30.07
C GLN A 48 10.65 7.29 -30.73
N GLU A 49 10.12 8.48 -31.03
CA GLU A 49 10.94 9.58 -31.53
C GLU A 49 11.93 10.08 -30.49
N GLY A 50 11.49 10.25 -29.24
CA GLY A 50 12.34 10.63 -28.12
C GLY A 50 13.50 9.64 -27.85
N LEU A 51 13.23 8.32 -28.00
CA LEU A 51 14.26 7.28 -27.90
C LEU A 51 15.34 7.41 -28.98
N LYS A 52 14.99 7.93 -30.18
CA LYS A 52 15.93 8.10 -31.29
C LYS A 52 16.69 9.44 -31.20
N SER A 53 16.00 10.50 -30.82
CA SER A 53 16.53 11.87 -30.82
C SER A 53 17.17 12.27 -29.48
N GLY A 54 16.79 11.62 -28.39
CA GLY A 54 17.12 12.01 -27.01
C GLY A 54 16.30 13.21 -26.49
N ASP A 55 15.35 13.71 -27.27
CA ASP A 55 14.46 14.82 -26.89
C ASP A 55 13.09 14.28 -26.46
N TRP A 56 12.71 14.52 -25.22
CA TRP A 56 11.46 14.05 -24.60
C TRP A 56 10.38 15.14 -24.51
N ALA A 57 10.66 16.37 -24.95
CA ALA A 57 9.76 17.50 -24.76
C ALA A 57 8.37 17.26 -25.36
N LYS A 58 8.28 16.63 -26.53
CA LYS A 58 6.99 16.29 -27.17
C LYS A 58 6.22 15.20 -26.43
N ALA A 59 6.93 14.17 -25.93
CA ALA A 59 6.30 13.11 -25.13
C ALA A 59 5.75 13.68 -23.82
N ASP A 60 6.47 14.60 -23.16
CA ASP A 60 6.02 15.30 -21.97
C ASP A 60 4.80 16.20 -22.24
N GLU A 61 4.74 16.84 -23.42
CA GLU A 61 3.58 17.62 -23.84
C GLU A 61 2.32 16.75 -23.97
N VAL A 62 2.44 15.55 -24.56
CA VAL A 62 1.31 14.61 -24.67
C VAL A 62 0.85 14.12 -23.30
N VAL A 63 1.79 13.84 -22.37
CA VAL A 63 1.46 13.50 -20.97
C VAL A 63 0.71 14.66 -20.30
N GLY A 64 1.12 15.91 -20.53
CA GLY A 64 0.43 17.09 -20.04
C GLY A 64 -1.02 17.24 -20.58
N MET A 65 -1.25 16.86 -21.85
CA MET A 65 -2.60 16.82 -22.42
C MET A 65 -3.47 15.73 -21.77
N ILE A 66 -2.91 14.56 -21.49
CA ILE A 66 -3.60 13.48 -20.78
C ILE A 66 -4.00 13.94 -19.38
N ASP A 67 -3.06 14.56 -18.64
CA ASP A 67 -3.32 15.08 -17.28
C ASP A 67 -4.41 16.14 -17.29
N THR A 68 -4.36 17.09 -18.23
CA THR A 68 -5.37 18.14 -18.40
C THR A 68 -6.75 17.54 -18.69
N TYR A 69 -6.81 16.53 -19.56
CA TYR A 69 -8.06 15.82 -19.87
C TYR A 69 -8.61 15.09 -18.65
N GLN A 70 -7.75 14.38 -17.93
CA GLN A 70 -8.13 13.68 -16.71
C GLN A 70 -8.66 14.63 -15.64
N GLN A 71 -8.01 15.77 -15.43
CA GLN A 71 -8.44 16.81 -14.49
C GLN A 71 -9.80 17.41 -14.91
N ALA A 72 -10.01 17.68 -16.20
CA ALA A 72 -11.27 18.21 -16.71
C ALA A 72 -12.46 17.25 -16.54
N LYS A 73 -12.19 15.93 -16.63
CA LYS A 73 -13.22 14.88 -16.47
C LYS A 73 -13.41 14.43 -15.04
N ASN A 74 -12.43 14.70 -14.18
CA ASN A 74 -12.39 14.26 -12.78
C ASN A 74 -13.22 15.16 -11.85
N LYS A 75 -14.48 15.40 -12.18
CA LYS A 75 -15.39 16.21 -11.34
C LYS A 75 -15.87 15.48 -10.08
N THR A 76 -15.72 14.18 -10.01
CA THR A 76 -16.30 13.30 -8.98
C THR A 76 -15.26 12.57 -8.12
N LEU A 77 -14.01 12.54 -8.56
CA LEU A 77 -12.91 11.91 -7.81
C LEU A 77 -12.12 13.00 -7.10
N ASP A 78 -12.23 13.05 -5.78
CA ASP A 78 -11.42 13.94 -4.93
C ASP A 78 -10.00 13.38 -4.82
N ILE A 79 -9.19 13.58 -5.86
CA ILE A 79 -7.76 13.23 -5.85
C ILE A 79 -7.00 14.36 -5.16
N SER A 80 -6.86 14.26 -3.85
CA SER A 80 -6.06 15.21 -3.10
C SER A 80 -4.58 15.07 -3.45
N PRO A 81 -3.88 16.13 -3.90
CA PRO A 81 -2.44 16.10 -4.17
C PRO A 81 -1.62 15.64 -2.95
N LYS A 82 -2.09 15.93 -1.75
CA LYS A 82 -1.48 15.49 -0.48
C LYS A 82 -1.54 13.98 -0.31
N ARG A 83 -2.68 13.35 -0.66
CA ARG A 83 -2.83 11.88 -0.60
C ARG A 83 -1.94 11.20 -1.63
N MET A 84 -1.84 11.75 -2.84
CA MET A 84 -0.96 11.22 -3.88
C MET A 84 0.51 11.28 -3.48
N GLN A 85 0.98 12.40 -2.92
CA GLN A 85 2.33 12.51 -2.38
C GLN A 85 2.57 11.56 -1.20
N ALA A 86 1.58 11.37 -0.33
CA ALA A 86 1.66 10.42 0.77
C ALA A 86 1.78 8.98 0.25
N GLU A 87 1.05 8.63 -0.80
CA GLU A 87 1.12 7.32 -1.46
C GLU A 87 2.48 7.07 -2.09
N LEU A 88 3.03 8.03 -2.84
CA LEU A 88 4.39 7.93 -3.40
C LEU A 88 5.43 7.73 -2.31
N LYS A 89 5.33 8.47 -1.21
CA LYS A 89 6.22 8.33 -0.05
C LYS A 89 6.07 6.96 0.61
N TYR A 90 4.84 6.51 0.81
CA TYR A 90 4.53 5.22 1.40
C TYR A 90 5.10 4.06 0.56
N ASN A 91 4.91 4.08 -0.75
CA ASN A 91 5.44 3.06 -1.66
C ASN A 91 6.98 3.03 -1.65
N LYS A 92 7.63 4.21 -1.55
CA LYS A 92 9.09 4.29 -1.44
C LYS A 92 9.62 3.77 -0.10
N MET A 93 8.84 3.89 0.99
CA MET A 93 9.25 3.45 2.33
C MET A 93 9.19 1.94 2.52
N ASP A 94 8.42 1.20 1.73
CA ASP A 94 8.25 -0.27 1.77
C ASP A 94 8.11 -0.83 3.21
N VAL A 95 7.23 -0.17 4.00
CA VAL A 95 7.12 -0.33 5.46
C VAL A 95 6.96 -1.80 5.87
N PHE A 96 6.04 -2.52 5.23
CA PHE A 96 5.73 -3.89 5.63
C PHE A 96 6.84 -4.89 5.33
N ARG A 97 7.65 -4.63 4.30
CA ARG A 97 8.83 -5.45 4.01
C ARG A 97 9.86 -5.33 5.12
N TYR A 98 10.16 -4.11 5.56
CA TYR A 98 11.09 -3.89 6.68
C TYR A 98 10.55 -4.42 8.01
N CYS A 99 9.24 -4.26 8.27
CA CYS A 99 8.60 -4.85 9.44
C CYS A 99 8.72 -6.37 9.45
N LYS A 100 8.45 -7.04 8.31
CA LYS A 100 8.58 -8.50 8.18
C LYS A 100 10.00 -8.96 8.52
N ILE A 101 11.01 -8.31 7.97
CA ILE A 101 12.42 -8.65 8.25
C ILE A 101 12.75 -8.39 9.71
N GLY A 102 12.32 -7.26 10.26
CA GLY A 102 12.52 -6.89 11.65
C GLY A 102 11.94 -7.91 12.61
N TYR A 103 10.68 -8.31 12.41
CA TYR A 103 10.06 -9.36 13.25
C TYR A 103 10.73 -10.70 13.10
N LEU A 104 11.14 -11.11 11.90
CA LEU A 104 11.81 -12.38 11.66
C LEU A 104 13.15 -12.44 12.40
N VAL A 105 13.96 -11.39 12.27
CA VAL A 105 15.30 -11.34 12.90
C VAL A 105 15.19 -11.19 14.41
N LEU A 106 14.45 -10.20 14.90
CA LEU A 106 14.35 -9.97 16.36
C LEU A 106 13.59 -11.08 17.06
N GLY A 107 12.51 -11.60 16.47
CA GLY A 107 11.75 -12.73 16.99
C GLY A 107 12.57 -14.02 17.01
N GLY A 108 13.32 -14.28 15.93
CA GLY A 108 14.22 -15.44 15.87
C GLY A 108 15.33 -15.38 16.92
N LEU A 109 15.96 -14.22 17.11
CA LEU A 109 16.95 -14.01 18.16
C LEU A 109 16.37 -14.18 19.57
N LEU A 110 15.16 -13.63 19.81
CA LEU A 110 14.44 -13.82 21.07
C LEU A 110 14.15 -15.30 21.34
N LEU A 111 13.71 -16.03 20.30
CA LEU A 111 13.43 -17.46 20.40
C LEU A 111 14.69 -18.24 20.81
N VAL A 112 15.80 -18.05 20.09
CA VAL A 112 17.08 -18.70 20.38
C VAL A 112 17.57 -18.36 21.78
N LEU A 113 17.50 -17.09 22.17
CA LEU A 113 17.92 -16.63 23.48
C LEU A 113 17.04 -17.23 24.61
N SER A 114 15.73 -17.33 24.36
CA SER A 114 14.79 -17.96 25.30
C SER A 114 15.14 -19.44 25.53
N PHE A 115 15.45 -20.20 24.48
CA PHE A 115 15.94 -21.58 24.62
C PHE A 115 17.27 -21.67 25.36
N ALA A 116 18.22 -20.80 25.05
CA ALA A 116 19.50 -20.76 25.76
C ALA A 116 19.34 -20.46 27.26
N MET A 117 18.36 -19.65 27.64
CA MET A 117 18.05 -19.32 29.04
C MET A 117 17.45 -20.48 29.83
N LEU A 118 16.93 -21.54 29.19
CA LEU A 118 16.49 -22.77 29.83
C LEU A 118 17.70 -23.54 30.41
N PHE A 119 18.84 -23.50 29.73
CA PHE A 119 20.05 -24.23 30.15
C PHE A 119 20.93 -23.39 31.09
N ARG A 120 21.05 -22.09 30.81
CA ARG A 120 21.90 -21.21 31.62
C ARG A 120 21.29 -19.78 31.65
N ARG A 121 20.93 -19.34 32.86
CA ARG A 121 20.31 -18.01 33.06
C ARG A 121 21.32 -17.00 33.60
N THR A 122 21.87 -16.13 32.75
CA THR A 122 22.81 -15.09 33.14
C THR A 122 22.15 -13.69 33.14
N ARG A 123 22.74 -12.74 33.87
CA ARG A 123 22.24 -11.35 33.93
C ARG A 123 22.29 -10.69 32.53
N TRP A 124 23.34 -10.96 31.78
CA TRP A 124 23.50 -10.43 30.42
C TRP A 124 22.40 -10.91 29.43
N MET A 125 21.98 -12.15 29.56
CA MET A 125 20.90 -12.70 28.76
C MET A 125 19.56 -11.99 29.05
N LYS A 126 19.30 -11.67 30.32
CA LYS A 126 18.11 -10.87 30.66
C LYS A 126 18.15 -9.48 30.05
N VAL A 127 19.31 -8.80 30.09
CA VAL A 127 19.48 -7.48 29.44
C VAL A 127 19.25 -7.61 27.91
N ALA A 128 19.81 -8.65 27.29
CA ALA A 128 19.62 -8.88 25.86
C ALA A 128 18.15 -9.11 25.50
N VAL A 129 17.39 -9.86 26.30
CA VAL A 129 15.94 -10.05 26.09
C VAL A 129 15.20 -8.71 26.17
N TRP A 130 15.53 -7.85 27.13
CA TRP A 130 14.92 -6.53 27.24
C TRP A 130 15.23 -5.63 26.05
N LEU A 131 16.48 -5.64 25.56
CA LEU A 131 16.90 -4.87 24.39
C LEU A 131 16.21 -5.36 23.11
N LEU A 132 16.16 -6.68 22.90
CA LEU A 132 15.47 -7.27 21.77
C LEU A 132 13.96 -7.00 21.84
N GLY A 133 13.35 -7.09 23.03
CA GLY A 133 11.96 -6.74 23.25
C GLY A 133 11.66 -5.27 22.94
N ALA A 134 12.52 -4.36 23.36
CA ALA A 134 12.44 -2.95 22.97
C ALA A 134 12.54 -2.76 21.46
N GLY A 135 13.43 -3.51 20.78
CA GLY A 135 13.52 -3.52 19.32
C GLY A 135 12.23 -3.99 18.65
N VAL A 136 11.59 -5.04 19.14
CA VAL A 136 10.27 -5.50 18.64
C VAL A 136 9.22 -4.42 18.82
N LEU A 137 9.20 -3.68 19.93
CA LEU A 137 8.28 -2.57 20.14
C LEU A 137 8.50 -1.44 19.11
N VAL A 138 9.74 -1.12 18.77
CA VAL A 138 10.03 -0.12 17.73
C VAL A 138 9.48 -0.58 16.36
N VAL A 139 9.71 -1.84 15.98
CA VAL A 139 9.17 -2.41 14.75
C VAL A 139 7.64 -2.40 14.77
N PHE A 140 7.02 -2.69 15.91
CA PHE A 140 5.58 -2.63 16.08
C PHE A 140 5.01 -1.21 15.85
N HIS A 141 5.63 -0.18 16.42
CA HIS A 141 5.21 1.20 16.19
C HIS A 141 5.37 1.62 14.72
N TYR A 142 6.44 1.18 14.08
CA TYR A 142 6.63 1.41 12.64
C TYR A 142 5.58 0.70 11.79
N HIS A 143 5.17 -0.51 12.18
CA HIS A 143 4.06 -1.25 11.57
C HIS A 143 2.73 -0.47 11.71
N MET A 144 2.41 -0.01 12.93
CA MET A 144 1.21 0.79 13.19
C MET A 144 1.21 2.09 12.38
N PHE A 145 2.36 2.75 12.25
CA PHE A 145 2.52 3.91 11.38
C PHE A 145 2.19 3.57 9.91
N GLY A 146 2.68 2.44 9.40
CA GLY A 146 2.37 1.97 8.04
C GLY A 146 0.87 1.74 7.81
N MET A 147 0.19 1.15 8.79
CA MET A 147 -1.28 0.96 8.74
C MET A 147 -2.02 2.30 8.78
N GLY A 148 -1.59 3.24 9.61
CA GLY A 148 -2.15 4.60 9.65
C GLY A 148 -1.99 5.36 8.34
N MET A 149 -0.83 5.22 7.68
CA MET A 149 -0.60 5.78 6.35
C MET A 149 -1.54 5.17 5.29
N ARG A 150 -1.75 3.85 5.30
CA ARG A 150 -2.72 3.21 4.39
C ARG A 150 -4.14 3.71 4.63
N TRP A 151 -4.54 3.86 5.88
CA TRP A 151 -5.84 4.43 6.23
C TRP A 151 -5.99 5.85 5.68
N TYR A 152 -4.98 6.70 5.88
CA TYR A 152 -5.00 8.07 5.38
C TYR A 152 -5.08 8.14 3.85
N ILE A 153 -4.30 7.31 3.15
CA ILE A 153 -4.23 7.28 1.68
C ILE A 153 -5.54 6.73 1.11
N GLY A 154 -6.01 5.57 1.61
CA GLY A 154 -7.18 4.88 1.10
C GLY A 154 -8.51 5.54 1.48
N GLY A 155 -8.54 6.34 2.57
CA GLY A 155 -9.78 6.94 3.09
C GLY A 155 -10.74 5.94 3.75
N TYR A 156 -10.36 4.66 3.87
CA TYR A 156 -11.13 3.60 4.51
C TYR A 156 -10.25 2.79 5.48
N ALA A 157 -10.90 2.16 6.45
CA ALA A 157 -10.19 1.41 7.47
C ALA A 157 -9.36 0.24 6.86
N PRO A 158 -8.14 -0.04 7.35
CA PRO A 158 -7.20 -0.98 6.76
C PRO A 158 -7.56 -2.46 7.04
N TRP A 159 -8.82 -2.83 6.88
CA TRP A 159 -9.35 -4.20 6.95
C TRP A 159 -10.33 -4.52 5.81
N SER A 160 -10.27 -3.75 4.73
CA SER A 160 -11.22 -3.87 3.62
C SER A 160 -10.91 -5.03 2.67
N ASN A 161 -9.69 -5.57 2.71
CA ASN A 161 -9.31 -6.75 1.93
C ASN A 161 -8.59 -7.79 2.81
N SER A 162 -8.48 -9.02 2.30
CA SER A 162 -7.90 -10.15 3.04
C SER A 162 -6.47 -9.89 3.50
N TYR A 163 -5.66 -9.22 2.70
CA TYR A 163 -4.28 -8.88 3.07
C TYR A 163 -4.23 -7.88 4.24
N GLU A 164 -5.00 -6.80 4.14
CA GLU A 164 -5.08 -5.78 5.20
C GLU A 164 -5.64 -6.36 6.49
N THR A 165 -6.66 -7.22 6.39
CA THR A 165 -7.23 -7.94 7.54
C THR A 165 -6.18 -8.83 8.20
N MET A 166 -5.38 -9.58 7.44
CA MET A 166 -4.32 -10.42 8.01
C MET A 166 -3.24 -9.60 8.72
N VAL A 167 -2.84 -8.47 8.13
CA VAL A 167 -1.87 -7.55 8.74
C VAL A 167 -2.42 -6.95 10.03
N TYR A 168 -3.70 -6.56 10.04
CA TYR A 168 -4.39 -6.05 11.22
C TYR A 168 -4.52 -7.12 12.32
N VAL A 169 -4.99 -8.32 11.98
CA VAL A 169 -5.12 -9.44 12.93
C VAL A 169 -3.77 -9.79 13.55
N GLY A 170 -2.69 -9.80 12.76
CA GLY A 170 -1.34 -10.00 13.28
C GLY A 170 -0.94 -8.96 14.34
N SER A 171 -1.30 -7.68 14.14
CA SER A 171 -1.02 -6.62 15.10
C SER A 171 -1.86 -6.73 16.38
N VAL A 172 -3.15 -7.07 16.26
CA VAL A 172 -4.07 -7.21 17.40
C VAL A 172 -3.77 -8.48 18.21
N SER A 173 -3.42 -9.58 17.57
CA SER A 173 -3.06 -10.84 18.25
C SER A 173 -1.90 -10.67 19.20
N TYR A 174 -0.89 -9.87 18.83
CA TYR A 174 0.24 -9.55 19.70
C TYR A 174 -0.19 -8.80 20.97
N THR A 175 -1.06 -7.80 20.84
CA THR A 175 -1.56 -7.02 21.97
C THR A 175 -2.45 -7.87 22.89
N HIS A 176 -3.23 -8.79 22.33
CA HIS A 176 -4.16 -9.64 23.08
C HIS A 176 -3.41 -10.72 23.90
N LEU A 177 -2.40 -11.35 23.32
CA LEU A 177 -1.54 -12.31 24.04
C LEU A 177 -0.87 -11.67 25.26
N ARG A 178 -0.37 -10.44 25.12
CA ARG A 178 0.29 -9.73 26.21
C ARG A 178 -0.69 -9.31 27.31
N ALA A 179 -1.93 -8.98 26.98
CA ALA A 179 -2.97 -8.68 27.95
C ALA A 179 -3.33 -9.91 28.80
N HIS A 180 -3.34 -11.11 28.20
CA HIS A 180 -3.57 -12.36 28.92
C HIS A 180 -2.43 -12.76 29.87
N GLU A 181 -1.18 -12.50 29.49
CA GLU A 181 -0.03 -12.81 30.38
C GLU A 181 -0.02 -11.93 31.62
N THR A 182 -0.47 -10.68 31.52
CA THR A 182 -0.56 -9.76 32.68
C THR A 182 -1.70 -10.10 33.63
N SER A 183 -2.76 -10.76 33.17
CA SER A 183 -3.89 -11.19 34.03
C SER A 183 -3.64 -12.51 34.77
N LEU A 184 -2.63 -13.30 34.38
CA LEU A 184 -2.25 -14.53 35.05
C LEU A 184 -1.21 -14.32 36.20
N HIS A 185 -0.74 -13.09 36.38
CA HIS A 185 0.23 -12.71 37.42
C HIS A 185 -0.37 -11.83 38.54
N LEU A 186 -1.69 -11.67 38.58
CA LEU A 186 -2.48 -11.11 39.67
C LEU A 186 -3.22 -12.22 40.40
#